data_ab971dea45d0564fddc19a2fe6df23ae
#
_entry.id   ab971dea45d0564fddc19a2fe6df23ae
#
_cell.length_a   1.000
_cell.length_b   1.000
_cell.length_c   1.000
_cell.angle_alpha   90.00
_cell.angle_beta   90.00
_cell.angle_gamma   90.00
#
_symmetry.space_group_name_H-M   'P 1'
#
loop_
_entity.id
_entity.type
_entity.pdbx_description
1 polymer ?
#
loop_
_entity_poly.entity_id
_entity_poly.type
_entity_poly.pdbx_seq_one_letter_code
_entity_poly.pdbx_strand_id
1 'polypeptide(L)'
;MITTERLILRPFTENDAADLFEYLHEPMVHCFFDMKISSMDEAKEDAVKRMENDCYFAIELKDTGKVIGEIFVHPDGEGMEEEDSEGGYSDDTYSPCWILNKDYHGKGYAYEAANAVFDYLFNEKGARRLYAYTEDYNIASQKLCEKLGMRQEGLFMEFISFVNDENGDPIYENTYQYAILKKEWDKCDK
;
A
#
# COMPACT_ATOMS: atom_id res chain seq x y z
N MET A 1 -12.31 5.11 9.77
CA MET A 1 -11.19 5.47 10.67
C MET A 1 -10.87 4.29 11.57
N ILE A 2 -9.60 3.86 11.60
CA ILE A 2 -9.13 2.72 12.39
C ILE A 2 -8.13 3.26 13.42
N THR A 3 -8.18 2.76 14.66
CA THR A 3 -7.32 3.22 15.74
C THR A 3 -6.55 2.05 16.33
N THR A 4 -5.22 2.16 16.41
CA THR A 4 -4.33 1.16 16.99
C THR A 4 -3.72 1.66 18.31
N GLU A 5 -2.67 1.05 18.81
CA GLU A 5 -1.96 1.54 20.00
C GLU A 5 -1.34 2.92 19.79
N ARG A 6 -0.60 3.10 18.68
CA ARG A 6 0.20 4.30 18.40
C ARG A 6 -0.31 5.13 17.23
N LEU A 7 -1.22 4.59 16.40
CA LEU A 7 -1.61 5.16 15.12
C LEU A 7 -3.10 5.44 15.03
N ILE A 8 -3.46 6.40 14.15
CA ILE A 8 -4.79 6.62 13.61
C ILE A 8 -4.68 6.47 12.09
N LEU A 9 -5.47 5.54 11.52
CA LEU A 9 -5.61 5.36 10.09
C LEU A 9 -6.91 6.05 9.66
N ARG A 10 -6.80 7.12 8.90
CA ARG A 10 -7.90 8.00 8.55
C ARG A 10 -7.85 8.44 7.08
N PRO A 11 -8.95 8.96 6.52
CA PRO A 11 -8.89 9.70 5.26
C PRO A 11 -7.87 10.84 5.34
N PHE A 12 -7.29 11.20 4.19
CA PHE A 12 -6.45 12.38 4.07
C PHE A 12 -7.26 13.66 4.28
N THR A 13 -6.57 14.76 4.56
CA THR A 13 -7.06 16.12 4.59
C THR A 13 -6.11 17.03 3.83
N GLU A 14 -6.56 18.21 3.43
CA GLU A 14 -5.71 19.22 2.78
C GLU A 14 -4.47 19.61 3.62
N ASN A 15 -4.58 19.50 4.95
CA ASN A 15 -3.49 19.83 5.86
C ASN A 15 -2.34 18.82 5.85
N ASP A 16 -2.53 17.64 5.28
CA ASP A 16 -1.52 16.58 5.23
C ASP A 16 -0.49 16.79 4.11
N ALA A 17 -0.66 17.81 3.27
CA ALA A 17 0.18 18.09 2.11
C ALA A 17 1.68 18.17 2.45
N ALA A 18 2.05 18.79 3.58
CA ALA A 18 3.44 18.93 3.99
C ALA A 18 4.06 17.57 4.38
N ASP A 19 3.32 16.74 5.08
CA ASP A 19 3.76 15.40 5.49
C ASP A 19 3.83 14.46 4.26
N LEU A 20 2.85 14.56 3.36
CA LEU A 20 2.82 13.83 2.09
C LEU A 20 4.05 14.16 1.23
N PHE A 21 4.40 15.44 1.12
CA PHE A 21 5.58 15.88 0.40
C PHE A 21 6.87 15.25 0.93
N GLU A 22 7.02 15.12 2.25
CA GLU A 22 8.24 14.56 2.86
C GLU A 22 8.56 13.14 2.36
N TYR A 23 7.58 12.26 2.18
CA TYR A 23 7.85 10.87 1.78
C TYR A 23 7.64 10.58 0.29
N LEU A 24 6.95 11.44 -0.45
CA LEU A 24 6.77 11.29 -1.91
C LEU A 24 7.70 12.17 -2.75
N HIS A 25 8.43 13.13 -2.14
CA HIS A 25 9.40 13.93 -2.89
C HIS A 25 10.57 13.10 -3.41
N GLU A 26 11.05 12.15 -2.60
CA GLU A 26 12.10 11.20 -2.96
C GLU A 26 11.69 9.77 -2.59
N PRO A 27 10.82 9.12 -3.38
CA PRO A 27 10.42 7.74 -3.12
C PRO A 27 11.63 6.81 -3.13
N MET A 28 11.67 5.85 -2.21
CA MET A 28 12.79 4.92 -2.05
C MET A 28 12.72 3.71 -2.99
N VAL A 29 11.56 3.43 -3.55
CA VAL A 29 11.28 2.25 -4.38
C VAL A 29 10.72 2.70 -5.71
N HIS A 30 11.15 2.06 -6.79
CA HIS A 30 10.81 2.48 -8.14
C HIS A 30 9.31 2.44 -8.44
N CYS A 31 8.57 1.50 -7.87
CA CYS A 31 7.11 1.40 -8.05
C CYS A 31 6.32 2.63 -7.56
N PHE A 32 6.97 3.53 -6.82
CA PHE A 32 6.36 4.79 -6.37
C PHE A 32 6.88 6.03 -7.11
N PHE A 33 7.71 5.85 -8.13
CA PHE A 33 8.25 6.99 -8.89
C PHE A 33 7.18 7.76 -9.65
N ASP A 34 6.12 7.09 -10.09
CA ASP A 34 4.97 7.73 -10.73
C ASP A 34 4.15 8.58 -9.75
N MET A 35 4.31 8.33 -8.44
CA MET A 35 3.67 9.09 -7.38
C MET A 35 4.56 10.22 -6.85
N LYS A 36 5.74 10.43 -7.44
CA LYS A 36 6.69 11.44 -6.99
C LYS A 36 6.09 12.84 -7.09
N ILE A 37 6.20 13.59 -5.99
CA ILE A 37 5.76 14.98 -5.87
C ILE A 37 6.97 15.90 -5.96
N SER A 38 6.95 16.86 -6.88
CA SER A 38 8.09 17.75 -7.17
C SER A 38 7.96 19.12 -6.50
N SER A 39 6.76 19.49 -6.05
CA SER A 39 6.50 20.80 -5.42
C SER A 39 5.44 20.70 -4.32
N MET A 40 5.41 21.72 -3.45
CA MET A 40 4.38 21.83 -2.41
C MET A 40 2.98 22.06 -3.00
N ASP A 41 2.87 22.66 -4.16
CA ASP A 41 1.57 22.87 -4.79
C ASP A 41 1.03 21.56 -5.35
N GLU A 42 1.87 20.72 -5.95
CA GLU A 42 1.51 19.34 -6.31
C GLU A 42 1.10 18.53 -5.06
N ALA A 43 1.81 18.69 -3.93
CA ALA A 43 1.45 18.00 -2.69
C ALA A 43 0.06 18.37 -2.18
N LYS A 44 -0.34 19.64 -2.30
CA LYS A 44 -1.70 20.09 -1.93
C LYS A 44 -2.76 19.47 -2.84
N GLU A 45 -2.53 19.51 -4.16
CA GLU A 45 -3.44 18.88 -5.13
C GLU A 45 -3.58 17.37 -4.89
N ASP A 46 -2.48 16.73 -4.56
CA ASP A 46 -2.44 15.28 -4.34
C ASP A 46 -3.09 14.89 -3.00
N ALA A 47 -2.94 15.71 -1.95
CA ALA A 47 -3.66 15.52 -0.69
C ALA A 47 -5.18 15.62 -0.88
N VAL A 48 -5.66 16.56 -1.71
CA VAL A 48 -7.08 16.68 -2.06
C VAL A 48 -7.57 15.45 -2.84
N LYS A 49 -6.81 14.95 -3.83
CA LYS A 49 -7.16 13.74 -4.57
C LYS A 49 -7.30 12.52 -3.65
N ARG A 50 -6.37 12.37 -2.68
CA ARG A 50 -6.45 11.30 -1.68
C ARG A 50 -7.62 11.46 -0.72
N MET A 51 -7.95 12.69 -0.34
CA MET A 51 -9.09 13.01 0.52
C MET A 51 -10.43 12.60 -0.11
N GLU A 52 -10.53 12.68 -1.44
CA GLU A 52 -11.72 12.33 -2.22
C GLU A 52 -11.80 10.83 -2.56
N ASN A 53 -10.79 10.05 -2.19
CA ASN A 53 -10.68 8.63 -2.52
C ASN A 53 -10.61 7.76 -1.27
N ASP A 54 -11.67 7.01 -1.01
CA ASP A 54 -11.82 6.13 0.15
C ASP A 54 -10.84 4.95 0.20
N CYS A 55 -10.07 4.73 -0.87
CA CYS A 55 -9.04 3.68 -0.92
C CYS A 55 -7.79 4.05 -0.12
N TYR A 56 -7.59 5.33 0.24
CA TYR A 56 -6.39 5.81 0.91
C TYR A 56 -6.58 5.98 2.43
N PHE A 57 -5.63 5.49 3.19
CA PHE A 57 -5.52 5.67 4.63
C PHE A 57 -4.22 6.39 4.98
N ALA A 58 -4.30 7.63 5.45
CA ALA A 58 -3.17 8.31 6.05
C ALA A 58 -2.82 7.62 7.37
N ILE A 59 -1.53 7.37 7.60
CA ILE A 59 -0.99 6.81 8.84
C ILE A 59 -0.54 7.95 9.74
N GLU A 60 -1.38 8.34 10.69
CA GLU A 60 -1.12 9.43 11.63
C GLU A 60 -0.58 8.90 12.95
N LEU A 61 0.48 9.52 13.48
CA LEU A 61 0.96 9.29 14.84
C LEU A 61 0.06 9.99 15.86
N LYS A 62 -0.44 9.25 16.85
CA LYS A 62 -1.31 9.79 17.91
C LYS A 62 -0.65 10.86 18.77
N ASP A 63 0.64 10.75 19.02
CA ASP A 63 1.37 11.64 19.92
C ASP A 63 1.69 12.99 19.30
N THR A 64 1.84 13.08 17.99
CA THR A 64 2.26 14.28 17.29
C THR A 64 1.24 14.82 16.29
N GLY A 65 0.27 14.00 15.86
CA GLY A 65 -0.64 14.31 14.77
C GLY A 65 0.04 14.28 13.38
N LYS A 66 1.29 13.84 13.30
CA LYS A 66 2.04 13.78 12.03
C LYS A 66 1.64 12.58 11.19
N VAL A 67 1.38 12.80 9.91
CA VAL A 67 1.22 11.72 8.94
C VAL A 67 2.61 11.21 8.52
N ILE A 68 2.85 9.93 8.76
CA ILE A 68 4.15 9.29 8.53
C ILE A 68 4.17 8.35 7.32
N GLY A 69 3.09 8.29 6.58
CA GLY A 69 2.92 7.42 5.42
C GLY A 69 1.46 7.15 5.13
N GLU A 70 1.23 6.17 4.26
CA GLU A 70 -0.11 5.77 3.83
C GLU A 70 -0.21 4.28 3.55
N ILE A 71 -1.43 3.76 3.63
CA ILE A 71 -1.84 2.52 2.99
C ILE A 71 -2.96 2.84 2.02
N PHE A 72 -2.87 2.35 0.80
CA PHE A 72 -3.96 2.40 -0.15
C PHE A 72 -4.34 0.99 -0.58
N VAL A 73 -5.65 0.80 -0.82
CA VAL A 73 -6.24 -0.52 -1.02
C VAL A 73 -7.09 -0.48 -2.27
N HIS A 74 -6.65 -1.16 -3.31
CA HIS A 74 -7.44 -1.31 -4.52
C HIS A 74 -8.20 -2.64 -4.49
N PRO A 75 -9.53 -2.62 -4.73
CA PRO A 75 -10.25 -3.85 -5.04
C PRO A 75 -9.73 -4.45 -6.35
N ASP A 76 -9.64 -5.77 -6.42
CA ASP A 76 -9.23 -6.48 -7.62
C ASP A 76 -10.31 -6.30 -8.71
N GLY A 77 -9.89 -5.93 -9.93
CA GLY A 77 -10.83 -5.69 -11.03
C GLY A 77 -11.40 -4.26 -11.10
N GLU A 78 -10.94 -3.32 -10.29
CA GLU A 78 -11.32 -1.91 -10.43
C GLU A 78 -10.97 -1.39 -11.83
N GLY A 79 -11.99 -0.88 -12.54
CA GLY A 79 -11.85 -0.36 -13.91
C GLY A 79 -12.06 -1.38 -15.03
N MET A 80 -12.38 -2.64 -14.72
CA MET A 80 -12.86 -3.61 -15.72
C MET A 80 -14.38 -3.54 -15.85
N GLU A 81 -14.88 -3.41 -17.09
CA GLU A 81 -16.32 -3.42 -17.33
C GLU A 81 -16.89 -4.82 -17.09
N GLU A 82 -18.06 -4.91 -16.46
CA GLU A 82 -18.74 -6.18 -16.12
C GLU A 82 -19.04 -7.07 -17.34
N GLU A 83 -19.01 -6.50 -18.55
CA GLU A 83 -19.38 -7.19 -19.79
C GLU A 83 -18.32 -8.20 -20.27
N ASP A 84 -17.06 -8.12 -19.79
CA ASP A 84 -15.95 -8.95 -20.28
C ASP A 84 -15.69 -10.22 -19.43
N SER A 85 -16.46 -10.46 -18.35
CA SER A 85 -16.21 -11.59 -17.46
C SER A 85 -17.42 -12.53 -17.33
N GLU A 86 -17.42 -13.65 -18.05
CA GLU A 86 -18.35 -14.78 -17.77
C GLU A 86 -18.13 -15.39 -16.35
N GLY A 87 -17.18 -14.91 -15.57
CA GLY A 87 -16.82 -15.42 -14.25
C GLY A 87 -16.80 -14.41 -13.11
N GLY A 88 -17.13 -13.13 -13.36
CA GLY A 88 -17.17 -12.06 -12.37
C GLY A 88 -15.88 -11.89 -11.55
N TYR A 89 -15.28 -10.72 -11.62
CA TYR A 89 -14.30 -10.33 -10.59
C TYR A 89 -15.05 -10.24 -9.26
N SER A 90 -14.47 -10.81 -8.24
CA SER A 90 -15.08 -10.86 -6.92
C SER A 90 -14.65 -9.62 -6.14
N ASP A 91 -15.59 -8.82 -5.68
CA ASP A 91 -15.39 -7.66 -4.79
C ASP A 91 -14.76 -8.05 -3.44
N ASP A 92 -14.37 -9.32 -3.28
CA ASP A 92 -13.81 -9.90 -2.07
C ASP A 92 -12.28 -10.05 -2.07
N THR A 93 -11.60 -9.56 -3.10
CA THR A 93 -10.14 -9.61 -3.24
C THR A 93 -9.57 -8.19 -3.31
N TYR A 94 -8.53 -7.90 -2.52
CA TYR A 94 -7.92 -6.57 -2.44
C TYR A 94 -6.40 -6.65 -2.52
N SER A 95 -5.81 -5.59 -3.08
CA SER A 95 -4.36 -5.39 -3.14
C SER A 95 -3.95 -4.18 -2.28
N PRO A 96 -3.64 -4.37 -1.00
CA PRO A 96 -3.09 -3.30 -0.17
C PRO A 96 -1.66 -2.99 -0.56
N CYS A 97 -1.34 -1.71 -0.62
CA CYS A 97 -0.02 -1.16 -0.85
C CYS A 97 0.34 -0.17 0.27
N TRP A 98 1.60 -0.02 0.61
CA TRP A 98 2.06 0.80 1.72
C TRP A 98 3.31 1.61 1.39
N ILE A 99 3.30 2.87 1.81
CA ILE A 99 4.44 3.76 1.77
C ILE A 99 4.63 4.33 3.18
N LEU A 100 5.85 4.32 3.66
CA LEU A 100 6.20 4.92 4.95
C LEU A 100 7.39 5.86 4.79
N ASN A 101 7.31 7.03 5.41
CA ASN A 101 8.42 7.95 5.49
C ASN A 101 9.64 7.25 6.11
N LYS A 102 10.79 7.35 5.45
CA LYS A 102 12.04 6.66 5.81
C LYS A 102 12.48 6.87 7.25
N ASP A 103 12.20 8.05 7.82
CA ASP A 103 12.59 8.41 9.18
C ASP A 103 11.80 7.64 10.25
N TYR A 104 10.74 6.92 9.82
CA TYR A 104 9.89 6.11 10.67
C TYR A 104 10.03 4.61 10.42
N HIS A 105 10.98 4.20 9.57
CA HIS A 105 11.27 2.78 9.34
C HIS A 105 11.87 2.11 10.59
N GLY A 106 11.73 0.78 10.66
CA GLY A 106 12.32 -0.03 11.74
C GLY A 106 11.66 0.08 13.12
N LYS A 107 10.61 0.91 13.27
CA LYS A 107 9.90 1.16 14.53
C LYS A 107 8.60 0.34 14.68
N GLY A 108 8.28 -0.50 13.69
CA GLY A 108 7.09 -1.36 13.70
C GLY A 108 5.80 -0.70 13.22
N TYR A 109 5.81 0.56 12.83
CA TYR A 109 4.61 1.28 12.40
C TYR A 109 3.96 0.69 11.15
N ALA A 110 4.74 0.29 10.14
CA ALA A 110 4.20 -0.33 8.93
C ALA A 110 3.43 -1.62 9.25
N TYR A 111 3.96 -2.45 10.16
CA TYR A 111 3.26 -3.67 10.59
C TYR A 111 1.98 -3.34 11.36
N GLU A 112 2.04 -2.41 12.31
CA GLU A 112 0.88 -2.00 13.12
C GLU A 112 -0.25 -1.46 12.22
N ALA A 113 0.09 -0.61 11.24
CA ALA A 113 -0.86 -0.05 10.30
C ALA A 113 -1.44 -1.13 9.36
N ALA A 114 -0.58 -1.93 8.71
CA ALA A 114 -1.03 -2.94 7.77
C ALA A 114 -1.85 -4.05 8.45
N ASN A 115 -1.47 -4.47 9.67
CA ASN A 115 -2.24 -5.44 10.45
C ASN A 115 -3.66 -4.94 10.75
N ALA A 116 -3.81 -3.67 11.10
CA ALA A 116 -5.11 -3.06 11.38
C ALA A 116 -5.97 -2.91 10.11
N VAL A 117 -5.36 -2.57 8.96
CA VAL A 117 -6.07 -2.51 7.67
C VAL A 117 -6.48 -3.92 7.22
N PHE A 118 -5.62 -4.93 7.37
CA PHE A 118 -5.97 -6.31 7.03
C PHE A 118 -7.16 -6.81 7.88
N ASP A 119 -7.15 -6.50 9.18
CA ASP A 119 -8.26 -6.84 10.06
C ASP A 119 -9.58 -6.19 9.61
N TYR A 120 -9.53 -4.91 9.27
CA TYR A 120 -10.65 -4.15 8.70
C TYR A 120 -11.16 -4.75 7.39
N LEU A 121 -10.27 -5.07 6.45
CA LEU A 121 -10.64 -5.64 5.16
C LEU A 121 -11.30 -7.01 5.33
N PHE A 122 -10.73 -7.87 6.17
CA PHE A 122 -11.26 -9.21 6.39
C PHE A 122 -12.56 -9.23 7.20
N ASN A 123 -12.69 -8.40 8.23
CA ASN A 123 -13.78 -8.49 9.18
C ASN A 123 -14.93 -7.51 8.91
N GLU A 124 -14.64 -6.36 8.29
CA GLU A 124 -15.65 -5.33 8.02
C GLU A 124 -16.00 -5.23 6.54
N LYS A 125 -15.01 -5.39 5.63
CA LYS A 125 -15.24 -5.35 4.18
C LYS A 125 -15.57 -6.72 3.58
N GLY A 126 -15.41 -7.81 4.33
CA GLY A 126 -15.72 -9.16 3.86
C GLY A 126 -14.70 -9.74 2.88
N ALA A 127 -13.49 -9.21 2.88
CA ALA A 127 -12.43 -9.73 2.01
C ALA A 127 -12.22 -11.23 2.22
N ARG A 128 -12.10 -11.97 1.12
CA ARG A 128 -11.72 -13.38 1.10
C ARG A 128 -10.21 -13.56 0.96
N ARG A 129 -9.56 -12.63 0.23
CA ARG A 129 -8.16 -12.69 -0.14
C ARG A 129 -7.54 -11.29 -0.15
N LEU A 130 -6.34 -11.19 0.40
CA LEU A 130 -5.45 -10.03 0.20
C LEU A 130 -4.18 -10.52 -0.49
N TYR A 131 -3.65 -9.71 -1.43
CA TYR A 131 -2.38 -9.99 -2.07
C TYR A 131 -1.57 -8.69 -2.22
N ALA A 132 -0.26 -8.83 -2.32
CA ALA A 132 0.64 -7.71 -2.55
C ALA A 132 1.76 -8.12 -3.49
N TYR A 133 2.20 -7.18 -4.31
CA TYR A 133 3.40 -7.30 -5.11
C TYR A 133 4.56 -6.56 -4.42
N THR A 134 5.76 -7.09 -4.55
CA THR A 134 6.97 -6.43 -4.07
C THR A 134 8.16 -6.84 -4.92
N GLU A 135 8.98 -5.87 -5.28
CA GLU A 135 10.19 -6.08 -6.05
C GLU A 135 11.18 -6.97 -5.26
N ASP A 136 12.00 -7.75 -5.96
CA ASP A 136 12.92 -8.72 -5.34
C ASP A 136 14.02 -8.06 -4.50
N TYR A 137 14.32 -6.79 -4.73
CA TYR A 137 15.25 -6.00 -3.92
C TYR A 137 14.60 -5.33 -2.69
N ASN A 138 13.27 -5.26 -2.61
CA ASN A 138 12.55 -4.61 -1.52
C ASN A 138 12.36 -5.55 -0.31
N ILE A 139 13.49 -5.88 0.32
CA ILE A 139 13.52 -6.81 1.48
C ILE A 139 12.65 -6.35 2.64
N ALA A 140 12.46 -5.04 2.82
CA ALA A 140 11.63 -4.50 3.89
C ALA A 140 10.15 -4.86 3.69
N SER A 141 9.64 -4.73 2.47
CA SER A 141 8.27 -5.10 2.11
C SER A 141 8.05 -6.61 2.18
N GLN A 142 9.01 -7.42 1.70
CA GLN A 142 8.95 -8.88 1.80
C GLN A 142 8.81 -9.34 3.27
N LYS A 143 9.68 -8.82 4.16
CA LYS A 143 9.60 -9.12 5.60
C LYS A 143 8.30 -8.66 6.24
N LEU A 144 7.72 -7.56 5.76
CA LEU A 144 6.41 -7.11 6.22
C LEU A 144 5.31 -8.08 5.80
N CYS A 145 5.30 -8.51 4.53
CA CYS A 145 4.36 -9.53 4.05
C CYS A 145 4.45 -10.83 4.88
N GLU A 146 5.66 -11.33 5.10
CA GLU A 146 5.89 -12.53 5.90
C GLU A 146 5.40 -12.36 7.34
N LYS A 147 5.68 -11.21 7.96
CA LYS A 147 5.24 -10.91 9.33
C LYS A 147 3.72 -10.79 9.45
N LEU A 148 3.04 -10.35 8.39
CA LEU A 148 1.57 -10.32 8.29
C LEU A 148 0.96 -11.70 8.04
N GLY A 149 1.79 -12.76 7.94
CA GLY A 149 1.33 -14.12 7.68
C GLY A 149 1.01 -14.42 6.21
N MET A 150 1.40 -13.51 5.31
CA MET A 150 1.25 -13.76 3.88
C MET A 150 2.27 -14.81 3.42
N ARG A 151 1.85 -15.71 2.53
CA ARG A 151 2.74 -16.67 1.87
C ARG A 151 3.17 -16.12 0.52
N GLN A 152 4.39 -16.42 0.12
CA GLN A 152 4.86 -16.19 -1.24
C GLN A 152 4.17 -17.17 -2.18
N GLU A 153 3.50 -16.67 -3.22
CA GLU A 153 2.80 -17.48 -4.22
C GLU A 153 3.57 -17.59 -5.54
N GLY A 154 4.44 -16.63 -5.84
CA GLY A 154 5.22 -16.64 -7.06
C GLY A 154 6.33 -15.61 -7.10
N LEU A 155 7.23 -15.81 -8.06
CA LEU A 155 8.23 -14.83 -8.51
C LEU A 155 8.05 -14.67 -10.03
N PHE A 156 7.76 -13.47 -10.45
CA PHE A 156 7.64 -13.10 -11.86
C PHE A 156 8.95 -12.45 -12.30
N MET A 157 9.64 -13.08 -13.26
CA MET A 157 10.90 -12.56 -13.79
C MET A 157 10.65 -11.50 -14.83
N GLU A 158 11.40 -10.37 -14.74
CA GLU A 158 11.28 -9.24 -15.68
C GLU A 158 9.81 -8.80 -15.91
N PHE A 159 9.05 -8.71 -14.81
CA PHE A 159 7.59 -8.57 -14.83
C PHE A 159 7.12 -7.17 -15.21
N ILE A 160 7.80 -6.14 -14.70
CA ILE A 160 7.39 -4.75 -14.84
C ILE A 160 8.62 -3.84 -14.92
N SER A 161 8.47 -2.67 -15.52
CA SER A 161 9.47 -1.61 -15.50
C SER A 161 8.83 -0.32 -15.01
N PHE A 162 9.47 0.33 -14.05
CA PHE A 162 9.09 1.64 -13.52
C PHE A 162 10.06 2.74 -13.93
N VAL A 163 11.24 2.36 -14.42
CA VAL A 163 12.31 3.29 -14.78
C VAL A 163 13.00 2.84 -16.06
N ASN A 164 13.60 3.80 -16.75
CA ASN A 164 14.42 3.54 -17.93
C ASN A 164 15.91 3.74 -17.61
N ASP A 165 16.76 3.11 -18.39
CA ASP A 165 18.21 3.32 -18.34
C ASP A 165 18.60 4.66 -19.00
N GLU A 166 19.92 4.93 -19.08
CA GLU A 166 20.50 6.14 -19.69
C GLU A 166 20.20 6.26 -21.20
N ASN A 167 19.85 5.16 -21.87
CA ASN A 167 19.51 5.13 -23.30
C ASN A 167 18.00 5.28 -23.53
N GLY A 168 17.21 5.25 -22.48
CA GLY A 168 15.75 5.29 -22.53
C GLY A 168 15.09 3.91 -22.64
N ASP A 169 15.86 2.83 -22.50
CA ASP A 169 15.33 1.47 -22.51
C ASP A 169 14.78 1.09 -21.13
N PRO A 170 13.65 0.34 -21.06
CA PRO A 170 13.03 -0.04 -19.79
C PRO A 170 13.94 -0.98 -18.99
N ILE A 171 14.12 -0.70 -17.69
CA ILE A 171 14.77 -1.60 -16.74
C ILE A 171 13.68 -2.48 -16.12
N TYR A 172 13.65 -3.75 -16.49
CA TYR A 172 12.67 -4.71 -15.96
C TYR A 172 13.07 -5.21 -14.58
N GLU A 173 12.08 -5.31 -13.71
CA GLU A 173 12.23 -5.78 -12.33
C GLU A 173 11.52 -7.10 -12.09
N ASN A 174 12.13 -7.94 -11.25
CA ASN A 174 11.50 -9.15 -10.77
C ASN A 174 10.56 -8.83 -9.62
N THR A 175 9.41 -9.48 -9.60
CA THR A 175 8.35 -9.17 -8.64
C THR A 175 7.86 -10.43 -7.95
N TYR A 176 7.90 -10.43 -6.62
CA TYR A 176 7.22 -11.44 -5.81
C TYR A 176 5.74 -11.10 -5.66
N GLN A 177 4.90 -12.13 -5.69
CA GLN A 177 3.52 -12.05 -5.23
C GLN A 177 3.39 -12.75 -3.88
N TYR A 178 2.86 -12.04 -2.91
CA TYR A 178 2.47 -12.55 -1.61
C TYR A 178 0.96 -12.52 -1.47
N ALA A 179 0.38 -13.47 -0.71
CA ALA A 179 -1.05 -13.47 -0.46
C ALA A 179 -1.41 -14.14 0.86
N ILE A 180 -2.61 -13.78 1.37
CA ILE A 180 -3.22 -14.40 2.53
C ILE A 180 -4.73 -14.50 2.33
N LEU A 181 -5.33 -15.59 2.79
CA LEU A 181 -6.76 -15.81 2.78
C LEU A 181 -7.37 -15.52 4.16
N LYS A 182 -8.63 -15.10 4.19
CA LYS A 182 -9.39 -14.90 5.44
C LYS A 182 -9.26 -16.08 6.41
N LYS A 183 -9.43 -17.31 5.92
CA LYS A 183 -9.31 -18.54 6.73
C LYS A 183 -7.92 -18.79 7.32
N GLU A 184 -6.87 -18.15 6.77
CA GLU A 184 -5.49 -18.21 7.29
C GLU A 184 -5.30 -17.10 8.32
N TRP A 185 -5.80 -15.90 8.03
CA TRP A 185 -5.81 -14.76 8.95
C TRP A 185 -6.46 -15.08 10.29
N ASP A 186 -7.59 -15.81 10.27
CA ASP A 186 -8.33 -16.21 11.46
C ASP A 186 -7.57 -17.21 12.36
N LYS A 187 -6.52 -17.86 11.82
CA LYS A 187 -5.69 -18.82 12.56
C LYS A 187 -4.38 -18.21 13.06
N CYS A 188 -4.04 -16.99 12.62
CA CYS A 188 -2.86 -16.30 13.15
C CYS A 188 -3.15 -15.91 14.59
N ASP A 189 -2.32 -16.38 15.52
CA ASP A 189 -2.34 -15.90 16.91
C ASP A 189 -1.98 -14.41 16.89
N LYS A 190 -2.95 -13.57 17.24
CA LYS A 190 -2.82 -12.11 17.26
C LYS A 190 -2.37 -11.63 18.63
#